data_caccbf847f9a8d4f3965777d870cdd8c
#
_entry.id   caccbf847f9a8d4f3965777d870cdd8c
#
_cell.length_a   1.000
_cell.length_b   1.000
_cell.length_c   1.000
_cell.angle_alpha   90.00
_cell.angle_beta   90.00
_cell.angle_gamma   90.00
#
_symmetry.space_group_name_H-M   'P 1'
#
loop_
_entity.id
_entity.type
_entity.pdbx_description
1 polymer ?
#
loop_
_entity_poly.entity_id
_entity_poly.type
_entity_poly.pdbx_seq_one_letter_code
_entity_poly.pdbx_strand_id
1 'polypeptide(L)'
;MKKLTLTTIALAGFVSVAFAALADGGAKFVGNITTSGQIRDDMGTYWNQITPENGCKWGSIHSLSNGNSGTSKFAWDNYDKCEGAYKWAKEKPGERHFKFHALVWGSQYPNFLCKKKNPGITVELTKQYITEWFDAVAAKFPDLEYIDVVNEAIWAGDNYHSGYGKPAAGAEGRSTDDTECGGSYIIEALGGDRVVNGKHQYDFITTAFKMARERWPNAVLIYNDYNTLSWQMNEGIELIQTIVKNGAPVDAYGQQAHDCKGMSKADFENKMTTIHQKTGLPLLVSEYDIGEADDNKQKNDYANQIPFMWETPWVAGITIWGYINGATWAANTGIMEKDGRKRAAMTWLEDYFAKNLNKGQNDVNFNTTPVDPEPQTPFKGTPRAIPGKVEAEDFDVPGKGRNEDGTTNDSYNDSDYENQGDSDYRKDDAPDVDLYNKATGVIVGYNNTGDWLEYTVEIAEAGDYTMTASVATESEGASFSLSIDGKSVAEVPVTGSSWDTYGDVTADVTLPAGKHILRMDVKAEYFDVDYFDFAKKGSVSIKQNLRLDNNTLQDYYVFDAQGVRMGLLSAYGFDAAAQMLKSSSAVKNSGIYYLRSRANGKMLTVRITR
;
A
#
# COMPACT_ATOMS: atom_id res chain seq x y z
N MET A 1 -5.39 40.78 79.84
CA MET A 1 -4.49 39.92 79.06
C MET A 1 -5.23 38.64 78.68
N LYS A 2 -5.80 38.58 77.48
CA LYS A 2 -6.46 37.37 76.93
C LYS A 2 -5.46 36.61 76.12
N LYS A 3 -5.15 35.39 76.45
CA LYS A 3 -4.29 34.48 75.66
C LYS A 3 -5.10 33.94 74.51
N LEU A 4 -4.59 34.23 73.30
CA LEU A 4 -5.11 33.64 72.06
C LEU A 4 -4.39 32.31 71.88
N THR A 5 -5.15 31.22 71.89
CA THR A 5 -4.63 29.89 71.58
C THR A 5 -4.76 29.67 70.07
N LEU A 6 -3.64 29.56 69.35
CA LEU A 6 -3.60 29.23 67.92
C LEU A 6 -3.72 27.70 67.77
N THR A 7 -4.84 27.24 67.23
CA THR A 7 -5.01 25.82 66.87
C THR A 7 -4.49 25.63 65.47
N THR A 8 -3.38 24.93 65.33
CA THR A 8 -2.82 24.54 64.05
C THR A 8 -3.62 23.34 63.51
N ILE A 9 -4.42 23.55 62.46
CA ILE A 9 -5.05 22.49 61.69
C ILE A 9 -4.01 21.94 60.70
N ALA A 10 -3.51 20.75 60.99
CA ALA A 10 -2.70 20.01 60.03
C ALA A 10 -3.61 19.49 58.91
N LEU A 11 -3.53 20.11 57.73
CA LEU A 11 -4.15 19.60 56.52
C LEU A 11 -3.32 18.38 56.05
N ALA A 12 -3.77 17.17 56.34
CA ALA A 12 -3.23 15.97 55.74
C ALA A 12 -3.66 15.96 54.28
N GLY A 13 -2.78 16.45 53.40
CA GLY A 13 -2.94 16.28 51.98
C GLY A 13 -2.88 14.78 51.66
N PHE A 14 -3.99 14.19 51.27
CA PHE A 14 -3.97 12.91 50.58
C PHE A 14 -3.24 13.14 49.25
N VAL A 15 -1.96 12.79 49.19
CA VAL A 15 -1.27 12.56 47.95
C VAL A 15 -1.89 11.28 47.38
N SER A 16 -2.79 11.41 46.42
CA SER A 16 -3.20 10.29 45.60
C SER A 16 -1.94 9.83 44.87
N VAL A 17 -1.33 8.76 45.35
CA VAL A 17 -0.32 8.04 44.57
C VAL A 17 -1.09 7.50 43.37
N ALA A 18 -0.98 8.17 42.23
CA ALA A 18 -1.38 7.59 40.96
C ALA A 18 -0.44 6.38 40.77
N PHE A 19 -1.02 5.19 40.82
CA PHE A 19 -0.27 3.98 40.49
C PHE A 19 0.09 4.08 38.99
N ALA A 20 1.37 4.16 38.72
CA ALA A 20 1.92 4.07 37.35
C ALA A 20 1.82 2.62 36.88
N ALA A 21 1.60 2.38 35.58
CA ALA A 21 1.67 1.05 35.03
C ALA A 21 3.07 0.44 35.26
N LEU A 22 3.19 -0.90 35.13
CA LEU A 22 4.41 -1.64 35.44
C LEU A 22 5.65 -1.09 34.72
N ALA A 23 5.48 -0.63 33.48
CA ALA A 23 6.56 -0.14 32.61
C ALA A 23 6.54 1.38 32.39
N ASP A 24 5.75 2.14 33.14
CA ASP A 24 5.69 3.61 32.97
C ASP A 24 7.05 4.25 33.24
N GLY A 25 7.52 5.08 32.30
CA GLY A 25 8.84 5.68 32.33
C GLY A 25 9.99 4.72 32.00
N GLY A 26 9.70 3.48 31.63
CA GLY A 26 10.68 2.50 31.17
C GLY A 26 11.06 2.69 29.68
N ALA A 27 12.04 1.92 29.22
CA ALA A 27 12.57 2.03 27.85
C ALA A 27 11.64 1.43 26.78
N LYS A 28 10.69 0.59 27.17
CA LYS A 28 9.71 -0.06 26.26
C LYS A 28 8.41 -0.33 27.02
N PHE A 29 7.36 -0.72 26.31
CA PHE A 29 6.08 -1.01 26.91
C PHE A 29 5.98 -2.44 27.47
N VAL A 30 5.10 -2.61 28.45
CA VAL A 30 4.52 -3.89 28.87
C VAL A 30 3.01 -3.76 28.81
N GLY A 31 2.41 -4.50 27.90
CA GLY A 31 1.01 -4.38 27.57
C GLY A 31 0.17 -5.60 27.82
N ASN A 32 -1.10 -5.47 27.51
CA ASN A 32 -2.07 -6.56 27.61
C ASN A 32 -3.18 -6.44 26.57
N ILE A 33 -4.01 -7.47 26.46
CA ILE A 33 -5.20 -7.45 25.62
C ILE A 33 -6.42 -6.95 26.38
N THR A 34 -7.47 -6.58 25.64
CA THR A 34 -8.80 -6.34 26.21
C THR A 34 -9.36 -7.62 26.84
N THR A 35 -10.01 -7.51 27.98
CA THR A 35 -10.63 -8.64 28.68
C THR A 35 -12.05 -8.86 28.16
N SER A 36 -12.30 -9.99 27.47
CA SER A 36 -13.60 -10.27 26.83
C SER A 36 -14.09 -9.13 25.94
N GLY A 37 -13.16 -8.46 25.23
CA GLY A 37 -13.43 -7.32 24.37
C GLY A 37 -13.70 -6.00 25.07
N GLN A 38 -13.46 -5.89 26.38
CA GLN A 38 -13.66 -4.68 27.16
C GLN A 38 -12.34 -4.19 27.77
N ILE A 39 -12.20 -2.89 27.91
CA ILE A 39 -11.12 -2.27 28.68
C ILE A 39 -11.56 -2.27 30.13
N ARG A 40 -10.83 -2.96 30.98
CA ARG A 40 -11.12 -2.96 32.44
C ARG A 40 -10.65 -1.65 33.08
N ASP A 41 -11.29 -1.26 34.13
CA ASP A 41 -10.93 -0.04 34.90
C ASP A 41 -9.50 -0.07 35.46
N ASP A 42 -8.96 -1.27 35.71
CA ASP A 42 -7.61 -1.48 36.21
C ASP A 42 -6.53 -1.59 35.08
N MET A 43 -6.92 -1.50 33.79
CA MET A 43 -6.01 -1.62 32.67
C MET A 43 -4.80 -0.67 32.79
N GLY A 44 -5.05 0.61 32.97
CA GLY A 44 -4.00 1.63 33.13
C GLY A 44 -3.25 1.60 34.47
N THR A 45 -3.64 0.73 35.41
CA THR A 45 -2.93 0.49 36.67
C THR A 45 -1.73 -0.45 36.46
N TYR A 46 -1.83 -1.35 35.48
CA TYR A 46 -0.81 -2.38 35.27
C TYR A 46 -0.11 -2.27 33.93
N TRP A 47 -0.80 -1.82 32.87
CA TRP A 47 -0.36 -1.93 31.49
C TRP A 47 -0.31 -0.56 30.82
N ASN A 48 0.74 -0.33 30.05
CA ASN A 48 0.89 0.89 29.25
C ASN A 48 0.80 0.63 27.73
N GLN A 49 0.38 -0.57 27.34
CA GLN A 49 0.05 -0.90 25.94
C GLN A 49 -1.23 -1.76 25.93
N ILE A 50 -2.05 -1.58 24.88
CA ILE A 50 -3.28 -2.33 24.67
C ILE A 50 -3.36 -2.90 23.26
N THR A 51 -3.76 -4.18 23.17
CA THR A 51 -4.13 -4.86 21.91
C THR A 51 -5.57 -5.37 22.05
N PRO A 52 -6.52 -5.00 21.18
CA PRO A 52 -7.84 -5.64 21.19
C PRO A 52 -7.72 -7.08 20.66
N GLU A 53 -7.93 -8.08 21.54
CA GLU A 53 -7.79 -9.50 21.18
C GLU A 53 -8.55 -9.88 19.89
N ASN A 54 -9.83 -9.46 19.78
CA ASN A 54 -10.69 -9.74 18.65
C ASN A 54 -11.33 -8.49 18.04
N GLY A 55 -11.25 -7.36 18.74
CA GLY A 55 -12.03 -6.16 18.41
C GLY A 55 -11.62 -5.46 17.12
N CYS A 56 -10.36 -5.60 16.70
CA CYS A 56 -9.83 -4.99 15.48
C CYS A 56 -9.66 -5.99 14.31
N LYS A 57 -9.99 -7.26 14.50
CA LYS A 57 -9.87 -8.27 13.44
C LYS A 57 -10.85 -7.98 12.31
N TRP A 58 -10.44 -8.19 11.09
CA TRP A 58 -11.20 -7.86 9.90
C TRP A 58 -12.62 -8.44 9.91
N GLY A 59 -12.77 -9.71 10.26
CA GLY A 59 -14.09 -10.37 10.36
C GLY A 59 -14.99 -9.86 11.49
N SER A 60 -14.45 -9.11 12.45
CA SER A 60 -15.23 -8.48 13.52
C SER A 60 -15.82 -7.13 13.12
N ILE A 61 -15.17 -6.44 12.17
CA ILE A 61 -15.44 -5.02 11.88
C ILE A 61 -16.11 -4.81 10.53
N HIS A 62 -15.64 -5.52 9.49
CA HIS A 62 -16.07 -5.25 8.13
C HIS A 62 -17.39 -5.93 7.82
N SER A 63 -18.41 -5.16 7.48
CA SER A 63 -19.63 -5.64 6.89
C SER A 63 -19.90 -4.93 5.56
N LEU A 64 -20.86 -5.45 4.78
CA LEU A 64 -21.33 -4.82 3.54
C LEU A 64 -22.72 -4.22 3.76
N SER A 65 -22.91 -2.94 3.42
CA SER A 65 -24.14 -2.20 3.68
C SER A 65 -25.39 -2.82 2.99
N ASN A 66 -25.19 -3.54 1.89
CA ASN A 66 -26.26 -4.19 1.12
C ASN A 66 -26.16 -5.73 1.13
N GLY A 67 -25.46 -6.31 2.11
CA GLY A 67 -25.17 -7.74 2.16
C GLY A 67 -23.99 -8.16 1.27
N ASN A 68 -23.91 -9.44 0.94
CA ASN A 68 -22.79 -10.03 0.22
C ASN A 68 -22.93 -9.86 -1.31
N SER A 69 -22.91 -8.64 -1.80
CA SER A 69 -23.02 -8.34 -3.24
C SER A 69 -21.81 -7.51 -3.67
N GLY A 70 -21.27 -7.76 -4.86
CA GLY A 70 -20.14 -7.02 -5.42
C GLY A 70 -20.37 -5.52 -5.59
N THR A 71 -21.64 -5.05 -5.48
CA THR A 71 -22.01 -3.63 -5.53
C THR A 71 -22.14 -2.99 -4.14
N SER A 72 -21.95 -3.76 -3.08
CA SER A 72 -22.07 -3.29 -1.69
C SER A 72 -20.87 -2.42 -1.33
N LYS A 73 -21.13 -1.39 -0.51
CA LYS A 73 -20.09 -0.53 0.01
C LYS A 73 -19.62 -1.01 1.38
N PHE A 74 -18.37 -0.69 1.72
CA PHE A 74 -17.81 -0.92 3.06
C PHE A 74 -18.73 -0.31 4.13
N ALA A 75 -18.96 -1.08 5.18
CA ALA A 75 -19.66 -0.59 6.37
C ALA A 75 -18.92 -1.07 7.64
N TRP A 76 -18.82 -0.16 8.60
CA TRP A 76 -18.26 -0.47 9.91
C TRP A 76 -19.29 -1.23 10.75
N ASP A 77 -18.88 -2.38 11.31
CA ASP A 77 -19.70 -3.18 12.24
C ASP A 77 -18.87 -3.52 13.47
N ASN A 78 -19.48 -3.47 14.66
CA ASN A 78 -18.85 -3.83 15.94
C ASN A 78 -17.44 -3.23 16.18
N TYR A 79 -17.17 -2.06 15.62
CA TYR A 79 -15.84 -1.42 15.69
C TYR A 79 -15.56 -0.69 17.00
N ASP A 80 -16.56 -0.48 17.85
CA ASP A 80 -16.49 0.23 19.12
C ASP A 80 -15.41 -0.32 20.06
N LYS A 81 -15.18 -1.62 20.02
CA LYS A 81 -14.13 -2.28 20.82
C LYS A 81 -12.72 -1.94 20.32
N CYS A 82 -12.52 -1.88 19.02
CA CYS A 82 -11.26 -1.45 18.41
C CYS A 82 -11.02 0.03 18.67
N GLU A 83 -12.02 0.87 18.35
CA GLU A 83 -11.95 2.32 18.54
C GLU A 83 -11.78 2.71 19.99
N GLY A 84 -12.44 2.01 20.92
CA GLY A 84 -12.30 2.24 22.36
C GLY A 84 -10.88 2.02 22.85
N ALA A 85 -10.23 0.92 22.42
CA ALA A 85 -8.84 0.65 22.78
C ALA A 85 -7.86 1.66 22.14
N TYR A 86 -8.08 2.03 20.90
CA TYR A 86 -7.31 3.08 20.24
C TYR A 86 -7.43 4.42 20.97
N LYS A 87 -8.65 4.85 21.32
CA LYS A 87 -8.90 6.08 22.08
C LYS A 87 -8.23 6.03 23.45
N TRP A 88 -8.32 4.89 24.17
CA TRP A 88 -7.67 4.72 25.48
C TRP A 88 -6.15 4.97 25.41
N ALA A 89 -5.48 4.49 24.36
CA ALA A 89 -4.06 4.77 24.17
C ALA A 89 -3.81 6.25 23.84
N LYS A 90 -4.66 6.85 22.99
CA LYS A 90 -4.57 8.27 22.60
C LYS A 90 -4.92 9.27 23.72
N GLU A 91 -5.52 8.84 24.82
CA GLU A 91 -5.67 9.68 26.02
C GLU A 91 -4.34 10.09 26.64
N LYS A 92 -3.28 9.30 26.45
CA LYS A 92 -1.93 9.56 26.95
C LYS A 92 -0.88 9.25 25.90
N PRO A 93 -0.74 10.09 24.87
CA PRO A 93 0.23 9.89 23.79
C PRO A 93 1.67 9.83 24.33
N GLY A 94 2.44 8.82 23.89
CA GLY A 94 3.82 8.61 24.34
C GLY A 94 3.96 7.91 25.70
N GLU A 95 2.87 7.84 26.50
CA GLU A 95 2.83 7.04 27.74
C GLU A 95 2.09 5.73 27.53
N ARG A 96 1.08 5.70 26.64
CA ARG A 96 0.29 4.53 26.29
C ARG A 96 0.43 4.20 24.81
N HIS A 97 0.49 2.92 24.50
CA HIS A 97 0.70 2.40 23.16
C HIS A 97 -0.49 1.57 22.68
N PHE A 98 -0.73 1.58 21.40
CA PHE A 98 -1.77 0.80 20.75
C PHE A 98 -1.18 -0.11 19.68
N LYS A 99 -1.57 -1.40 19.68
CA LYS A 99 -1.23 -2.34 18.61
C LYS A 99 -2.50 -2.79 17.90
N PHE A 100 -2.59 -2.56 16.59
CA PHE A 100 -3.68 -3.04 15.74
C PHE A 100 -3.46 -4.52 15.39
N HIS A 101 -4.42 -5.37 15.72
CA HIS A 101 -4.32 -6.82 15.50
C HIS A 101 -5.61 -7.36 14.87
N ALA A 102 -5.59 -7.80 13.63
CA ALA A 102 -4.58 -7.73 12.59
C ALA A 102 -5.24 -7.32 11.26
N LEU A 103 -4.45 -6.79 10.29
CA LEU A 103 -5.01 -6.40 9.00
C LEU A 103 -5.38 -7.62 8.15
N VAL A 104 -4.47 -8.59 8.03
CA VAL A 104 -4.66 -9.81 7.23
C VAL A 104 -4.44 -11.04 8.08
N TRP A 105 -5.41 -11.91 8.12
CA TRP A 105 -5.33 -13.21 8.78
C TRP A 105 -6.18 -14.25 8.07
N GLY A 106 -5.71 -15.46 7.95
CA GLY A 106 -6.42 -16.61 7.38
C GLY A 106 -7.58 -17.13 8.24
N SER A 107 -7.75 -16.59 9.46
CA SER A 107 -8.87 -16.83 10.36
C SER A 107 -9.60 -15.53 10.68
N GLN A 108 -10.85 -15.59 11.12
CA GLN A 108 -11.66 -14.43 11.51
C GLN A 108 -11.71 -13.29 10.47
N TYR A 109 -11.69 -13.65 9.17
CA TYR A 109 -12.00 -12.74 8.07
C TYR A 109 -13.52 -12.65 7.84
N PRO A 110 -14.01 -11.64 7.08
CA PRO A 110 -15.45 -11.49 6.85
C PRO A 110 -16.06 -12.68 6.13
N ASN A 111 -17.26 -13.09 6.56
CA ASN A 111 -17.98 -14.23 5.97
C ASN A 111 -18.28 -14.09 4.48
N PHE A 112 -18.37 -12.87 3.96
CA PHE A 112 -18.61 -12.63 2.54
C PHE A 112 -17.40 -12.97 1.64
N LEU A 113 -16.21 -13.16 2.20
CA LEU A 113 -15.03 -13.67 1.49
C LEU A 113 -15.01 -15.21 1.39
N CYS A 114 -15.94 -15.87 2.06
CA CYS A 114 -16.06 -17.31 2.06
C CYS A 114 -16.98 -17.76 0.92
N LYS A 115 -16.49 -18.57 -0.01
CA LYS A 115 -17.27 -19.07 -1.15
C LYS A 115 -18.53 -19.83 -0.74
N LYS A 116 -18.49 -20.58 0.34
CA LYS A 116 -19.64 -21.28 0.91
C LYS A 116 -20.74 -20.33 1.37
N LYS A 117 -20.38 -19.15 1.88
CA LYS A 117 -21.33 -18.12 2.35
C LYS A 117 -21.72 -17.14 1.24
N ASN A 118 -20.80 -16.89 0.30
CA ASN A 118 -20.98 -16.04 -0.85
C ASN A 118 -20.47 -16.76 -2.11
N PRO A 119 -21.31 -17.57 -2.78
CA PRO A 119 -20.90 -18.31 -3.99
C PRO A 119 -20.42 -17.43 -5.15
N GLY A 120 -20.75 -16.14 -5.14
CA GLY A 120 -20.34 -15.18 -6.17
C GLY A 120 -19.03 -14.47 -5.87
N ILE A 121 -18.34 -14.80 -4.78
CA ILE A 121 -17.03 -14.22 -4.49
C ILE A 121 -15.99 -14.69 -5.51
N THR A 122 -15.18 -13.77 -5.98
CA THR A 122 -14.05 -14.02 -6.90
C THR A 122 -12.76 -13.46 -6.29
N VAL A 123 -11.63 -13.71 -6.95
CA VAL A 123 -10.33 -13.14 -6.58
C VAL A 123 -10.39 -11.61 -6.68
N GLU A 124 -10.93 -11.08 -7.77
CA GLU A 124 -11.04 -9.65 -8.05
C GLU A 124 -11.90 -8.93 -6.99
N LEU A 125 -13.08 -9.50 -6.66
CA LEU A 125 -13.90 -8.96 -5.58
C LEU A 125 -13.20 -9.02 -4.22
N THR A 126 -12.44 -10.08 -3.97
CA THR A 126 -11.66 -10.19 -2.73
C THR A 126 -10.59 -9.12 -2.66
N LYS A 127 -9.88 -8.86 -3.76
CA LYS A 127 -8.90 -7.79 -3.88
C LYS A 127 -9.52 -6.42 -3.62
N GLN A 128 -10.65 -6.11 -4.27
CA GLN A 128 -11.40 -4.89 -4.00
C GLN A 128 -11.73 -4.73 -2.51
N TYR A 129 -12.26 -5.79 -1.87
CA TYR A 129 -12.60 -5.74 -0.45
C TYR A 129 -11.38 -5.59 0.46
N ILE A 130 -10.24 -6.18 0.11
CA ILE A 130 -8.98 -5.98 0.85
C ILE A 130 -8.55 -4.51 0.74
N THR A 131 -8.58 -3.93 -0.45
CA THR A 131 -8.23 -2.52 -0.67
C THR A 131 -9.16 -1.60 0.12
N GLU A 132 -10.49 -1.80 0.01
CA GLU A 132 -11.47 -1.04 0.80
C GLU A 132 -11.25 -1.18 2.31
N TRP A 133 -10.87 -2.37 2.78
CA TRP A 133 -10.56 -2.62 4.18
C TRP A 133 -9.36 -1.79 4.65
N PHE A 134 -8.25 -1.85 3.91
CA PHE A 134 -7.04 -1.09 4.25
C PHE A 134 -7.32 0.42 4.23
N ASP A 135 -8.04 0.91 3.23
CA ASP A 135 -8.40 2.33 3.11
C ASP A 135 -9.32 2.80 4.23
N ALA A 136 -10.34 2.00 4.56
CA ALA A 136 -11.26 2.33 5.63
C ALA A 136 -10.56 2.36 7.00
N VAL A 137 -9.66 1.41 7.27
CA VAL A 137 -8.85 1.39 8.51
C VAL A 137 -7.93 2.61 8.55
N ALA A 138 -7.27 2.96 7.44
CA ALA A 138 -6.38 4.12 7.37
C ALA A 138 -7.14 5.44 7.57
N ALA A 139 -8.31 5.58 6.97
CA ALA A 139 -9.15 6.75 7.16
C ALA A 139 -9.64 6.90 8.62
N LYS A 140 -9.90 5.79 9.30
CA LYS A 140 -10.41 5.81 10.70
C LYS A 140 -9.29 5.90 11.73
N PHE A 141 -8.15 5.28 11.47
CA PHE A 141 -6.99 5.19 12.35
C PHE A 141 -5.71 5.59 11.59
N PRO A 142 -5.57 6.87 11.23
CA PRO A 142 -4.49 7.32 10.33
C PRO A 142 -3.09 7.27 10.98
N ASP A 143 -3.02 7.31 12.32
CA ASP A 143 -1.78 7.39 13.08
C ASP A 143 -1.56 6.14 13.95
N LEU A 144 -1.80 4.95 13.39
CA LEU A 144 -1.46 3.68 14.05
C LEU A 144 0.04 3.62 14.34
N GLU A 145 0.39 3.13 15.54
CA GLU A 145 1.77 3.03 16.00
C GLU A 145 2.37 1.65 15.70
N TYR A 146 1.65 0.57 16.04
CA TYR A 146 2.04 -0.82 15.81
C TYR A 146 0.93 -1.56 15.07
N ILE A 147 1.29 -2.30 14.02
CA ILE A 147 0.32 -3.03 13.20
C ILE A 147 0.82 -4.45 12.94
N ASP A 148 0.06 -5.44 13.38
CA ASP A 148 0.21 -6.80 12.89
C ASP A 148 -0.40 -6.84 11.47
N VAL A 149 0.47 -6.70 10.44
CA VAL A 149 0.03 -6.60 9.04
C VAL A 149 -0.48 -7.93 8.55
N VAL A 150 0.31 -8.98 8.69
CA VAL A 150 -0.07 -10.36 8.38
C VAL A 150 0.17 -11.23 9.60
N ASN A 151 -0.85 -11.99 9.97
CA ASN A 151 -0.85 -12.88 11.11
C ASN A 151 -0.90 -14.34 10.67
N GLU A 152 0.02 -15.18 11.19
CA GLU A 152 0.01 -16.64 11.12
C GLU A 152 -0.03 -17.20 9.69
N ALA A 153 0.98 -16.91 8.89
CA ALA A 153 1.04 -17.34 7.50
C ALA A 153 2.27 -18.22 7.17
N ILE A 154 2.93 -18.79 8.16
CA ILE A 154 4.01 -19.75 7.93
C ILE A 154 3.48 -20.97 7.16
N TRP A 155 4.17 -21.38 6.10
CA TRP A 155 3.92 -22.63 5.43
C TRP A 155 4.48 -23.79 6.27
N ALA A 156 3.61 -24.72 6.68
CA ALA A 156 3.93 -25.83 7.57
C ALA A 156 3.55 -27.17 6.93
N GLY A 157 4.48 -27.73 6.18
CA GLY A 157 4.34 -29.03 5.54
C GLY A 157 3.46 -29.01 4.29
N ASP A 158 2.15 -28.97 4.43
CA ASP A 158 1.19 -29.00 3.31
C ASP A 158 0.10 -27.90 3.41
N ASN A 159 0.26 -26.97 4.36
CA ASN A 159 -0.66 -25.86 4.63
C ASN A 159 0.04 -24.62 5.11
N TYR A 160 -0.62 -23.47 4.96
CA TYR A 160 -0.32 -22.30 5.79
C TYR A 160 -0.93 -22.45 7.18
N HIS A 161 -0.35 -21.76 8.16
CA HIS A 161 -1.00 -21.60 9.45
C HIS A 161 -2.40 -20.99 9.30
N SER A 162 -3.26 -21.26 10.27
CA SER A 162 -4.52 -20.56 10.55
C SER A 162 -5.43 -20.26 9.36
N GLY A 163 -5.77 -21.28 8.58
CA GLY A 163 -6.96 -21.21 7.72
C GLY A 163 -6.84 -20.40 6.42
N TYR A 164 -5.63 -20.05 6.00
CA TYR A 164 -5.40 -19.51 4.64
C TYR A 164 -5.72 -20.49 3.51
N GLY A 165 -6.03 -21.72 3.86
CA GLY A 165 -6.40 -22.79 2.94
C GLY A 165 -5.22 -23.57 2.39
N LYS A 166 -5.54 -24.67 1.70
CA LYS A 166 -4.56 -25.52 1.01
C LYS A 166 -4.52 -25.13 -0.46
N PRO A 167 -3.35 -25.22 -1.14
CA PRO A 167 -3.32 -25.17 -2.58
C PRO A 167 -4.22 -26.27 -3.15
N ALA A 168 -5.01 -25.97 -4.18
CA ALA A 168 -5.74 -27.00 -4.89
C ALA A 168 -4.74 -27.92 -5.59
N ALA A 169 -4.91 -29.24 -5.46
CA ALA A 169 -4.03 -30.21 -6.11
C ALA A 169 -4.08 -30.01 -7.64
N GLY A 170 -2.96 -29.61 -8.24
CA GLY A 170 -2.81 -29.43 -9.69
C GLY A 170 -3.47 -28.20 -10.29
N ALA A 171 -3.88 -27.21 -9.48
CA ALA A 171 -4.41 -25.93 -9.90
C ALA A 171 -3.48 -24.79 -9.50
N GLU A 172 -3.47 -23.71 -10.27
CA GLU A 172 -2.78 -22.47 -9.95
C GLU A 172 -3.48 -21.65 -8.85
N GLY A 173 -4.49 -22.16 -8.22
CA GLY A 173 -5.26 -21.51 -7.16
C GLY A 173 -5.48 -22.39 -5.94
N ARG A 174 -6.05 -21.78 -4.90
CA ARG A 174 -6.37 -22.49 -3.66
C ARG A 174 -7.73 -23.14 -3.73
N SER A 175 -7.88 -24.24 -3.02
CA SER A 175 -9.20 -24.79 -2.81
C SER A 175 -10.03 -23.84 -1.94
N THR A 176 -11.09 -23.31 -2.56
CA THR A 176 -12.15 -22.59 -1.84
C THR A 176 -13.32 -23.52 -1.48
N ASP A 177 -13.17 -24.83 -1.76
CA ASP A 177 -14.13 -25.84 -1.38
C ASP A 177 -13.84 -26.28 0.06
N ASP A 178 -14.36 -25.50 1.00
CA ASP A 178 -14.24 -25.80 2.40
C ASP A 178 -15.60 -25.93 3.08
N THR A 179 -15.64 -26.80 4.02
CA THR A 179 -16.83 -27.01 4.86
C THR A 179 -16.96 -25.92 5.94
N GLU A 180 -15.91 -25.13 6.19
CA GLU A 180 -15.81 -24.21 7.32
C GLU A 180 -15.36 -22.78 6.95
N CYS A 181 -15.37 -22.41 5.68
CA CYS A 181 -14.88 -21.11 5.18
C CYS A 181 -13.36 -20.87 5.38
N GLY A 182 -12.55 -21.92 5.43
CA GLY A 182 -11.08 -21.86 5.53
C GLY A 182 -10.35 -21.65 4.20
N GLY A 183 -11.04 -21.45 3.09
CA GLY A 183 -10.44 -21.21 1.78
C GLY A 183 -11.01 -19.93 1.17
N SER A 184 -10.51 -18.79 1.55
CA SER A 184 -10.81 -17.52 0.88
C SER A 184 -9.79 -17.26 -0.24
N TYR A 185 -10.10 -16.32 -1.13
CA TYR A 185 -9.17 -15.85 -2.16
C TYR A 185 -8.14 -14.82 -1.65
N ILE A 186 -7.93 -14.71 -0.33
CA ILE A 186 -7.04 -13.67 0.23
C ILE A 186 -5.63 -13.73 -0.35
N ILE A 187 -5.06 -14.94 -0.48
CA ILE A 187 -3.69 -15.09 -1.00
C ILE A 187 -3.62 -14.70 -2.47
N GLU A 188 -4.54 -15.21 -3.30
CA GLU A 188 -4.58 -14.90 -4.73
C GLU A 188 -4.85 -13.41 -4.97
N ALA A 189 -5.76 -12.81 -4.19
CA ALA A 189 -6.09 -11.39 -4.26
C ALA A 189 -4.93 -10.46 -3.85
N LEU A 190 -3.98 -10.97 -3.11
CA LEU A 190 -2.76 -10.26 -2.71
C LEU A 190 -1.54 -10.67 -3.57
N GLY A 191 -1.74 -11.23 -4.77
CA GLY A 191 -0.66 -11.57 -5.69
C GLY A 191 -0.16 -13.01 -5.60
N GLY A 192 -0.86 -13.88 -4.87
CA GLY A 192 -0.54 -15.31 -4.82
C GLY A 192 0.69 -15.64 -3.97
N ASP A 193 1.29 -16.77 -4.26
CA ASP A 193 2.53 -17.22 -3.63
C ASP A 193 3.31 -18.12 -4.60
N ARG A 194 4.28 -17.55 -5.26
CA ARG A 194 5.16 -18.30 -6.16
C ARG A 194 6.01 -19.31 -5.39
N VAL A 195 6.24 -20.45 -6.00
CA VAL A 195 7.17 -21.46 -5.47
C VAL A 195 8.39 -21.56 -6.39
N VAL A 196 9.55 -21.14 -5.89
CA VAL A 196 10.82 -21.13 -6.65
C VAL A 196 11.76 -22.16 -6.02
N ASN A 197 12.17 -23.16 -6.80
CA ASN A 197 13.04 -24.26 -6.32
C ASN A 197 12.49 -24.97 -5.06
N GLY A 198 11.17 -25.16 -5.00
CA GLY A 198 10.49 -25.80 -3.87
C GLY A 198 10.29 -24.89 -2.65
N LYS A 199 10.58 -23.58 -2.74
CA LYS A 199 10.46 -22.62 -1.64
C LYS A 199 9.39 -21.59 -1.94
N HIS A 200 8.50 -21.37 -0.98
CA HIS A 200 7.47 -20.34 -1.01
C HIS A 200 8.09 -18.94 -1.03
N GLN A 201 7.57 -18.05 -1.86
CA GLN A 201 8.05 -16.68 -1.96
C GLN A 201 7.21 -15.72 -1.12
N TYR A 202 6.04 -16.13 -0.67
CA TYR A 202 5.14 -15.35 0.17
C TYR A 202 4.81 -13.97 -0.44
N ASP A 203 4.55 -13.94 -1.76
CA ASP A 203 4.29 -12.69 -2.50
C ASP A 203 3.11 -11.93 -1.90
N PHE A 204 2.05 -12.62 -1.49
CA PHE A 204 0.89 -12.03 -0.82
C PHE A 204 1.24 -11.29 0.49
N ILE A 205 2.22 -11.77 1.25
CA ILE A 205 2.69 -11.09 2.46
C ILE A 205 3.41 -9.80 2.06
N THR A 206 4.31 -9.90 1.07
CA THR A 206 5.05 -8.75 0.55
C THR A 206 4.09 -7.65 0.08
N THR A 207 3.05 -8.02 -0.67
CA THR A 207 2.01 -7.09 -1.14
C THR A 207 1.26 -6.44 0.04
N ALA A 208 0.80 -7.24 1.03
CA ALA A 208 0.10 -6.70 2.20
C ALA A 208 0.96 -5.67 2.97
N PHE A 209 2.27 -5.95 3.13
CA PHE A 209 3.19 -5.03 3.79
C PHE A 209 3.40 -3.74 3.01
N LYS A 210 3.51 -3.80 1.68
CA LYS A 210 3.58 -2.60 0.82
C LYS A 210 2.32 -1.77 0.96
N MET A 211 1.14 -2.38 0.84
CA MET A 211 -0.16 -1.71 1.04
C MET A 211 -0.28 -1.07 2.43
N ALA A 212 0.25 -1.72 3.48
CA ALA A 212 0.24 -1.15 4.83
C ALA A 212 1.19 0.04 4.94
N ARG A 213 2.41 -0.03 4.39
CA ARG A 213 3.38 1.06 4.43
C ARG A 213 2.90 2.31 3.69
N GLU A 214 2.24 2.15 2.55
CA GLU A 214 1.61 3.24 1.82
C GLU A 214 0.60 4.02 2.67
N ARG A 215 -0.15 3.32 3.52
CA ARG A 215 -1.22 3.90 4.34
C ARG A 215 -0.76 4.38 5.71
N TRP A 216 0.26 3.73 6.27
CA TRP A 216 0.85 4.07 7.57
C TRP A 216 2.37 4.18 7.46
N PRO A 217 2.88 5.26 6.87
CA PRO A 217 4.32 5.41 6.59
C PRO A 217 5.18 5.38 7.86
N ASN A 218 4.60 5.78 9.00
CA ASN A 218 5.31 5.88 10.29
C ASN A 218 5.01 4.73 11.26
N ALA A 219 4.11 3.80 10.92
CA ALA A 219 3.79 2.70 11.80
C ALA A 219 4.88 1.62 11.80
N VAL A 220 5.02 0.94 12.92
CA VAL A 220 5.82 -0.28 13.04
C VAL A 220 5.03 -1.44 12.45
N LEU A 221 5.47 -1.94 11.30
CA LEU A 221 4.82 -3.03 10.58
C LEU A 221 5.40 -4.37 11.01
N ILE A 222 4.53 -5.25 11.50
CA ILE A 222 4.89 -6.50 12.16
C ILE A 222 4.32 -7.67 11.37
N TYR A 223 5.17 -8.67 11.10
CA TYR A 223 4.73 -10.03 10.78
C TYR A 223 4.63 -10.81 12.10
N ASN A 224 3.50 -11.44 12.39
CA ASN A 224 3.22 -12.07 13.69
C ASN A 224 2.86 -13.56 13.54
N ASP A 225 3.50 -14.46 14.32
CA ASP A 225 3.22 -15.90 14.23
C ASP A 225 3.51 -16.66 15.52
N TYR A 226 2.97 -17.89 15.61
CA TYR A 226 3.11 -18.81 16.73
C TYR A 226 4.06 -19.98 16.44
N ASN A 227 4.41 -20.78 17.44
CA ASN A 227 5.36 -21.89 17.40
C ASN A 227 6.78 -21.52 16.92
N THR A 228 7.07 -20.25 16.84
CA THR A 228 8.33 -19.71 16.31
C THR A 228 9.48 -19.82 17.30
N LEU A 229 9.19 -20.08 18.56
CA LEU A 229 10.18 -20.40 19.60
C LEU A 229 10.32 -21.91 19.84
N SER A 230 9.64 -22.74 19.04
CA SER A 230 9.70 -24.19 19.14
C SER A 230 9.98 -24.87 17.79
N TRP A 231 9.04 -25.61 17.28
CA TRP A 231 9.22 -26.48 16.11
C TRP A 231 9.21 -25.79 14.77
N GLN A 232 8.72 -24.55 14.67
CA GLN A 232 8.65 -23.79 13.41
C GLN A 232 9.57 -22.55 13.38
N MET A 233 10.59 -22.58 14.22
CA MET A 233 11.58 -21.50 14.28
C MET A 233 12.29 -21.28 12.92
N ASN A 234 12.67 -22.37 12.27
CA ASN A 234 13.39 -22.30 10.99
C ASN A 234 12.51 -21.83 9.84
N GLU A 235 11.27 -22.31 9.77
CA GLU A 235 10.27 -21.91 8.78
C GLU A 235 9.94 -20.43 8.93
N GLY A 236 9.77 -19.94 10.17
CA GLY A 236 9.54 -18.54 10.46
C GLY A 236 10.73 -17.65 10.06
N ILE A 237 11.96 -18.07 10.36
CA ILE A 237 13.18 -17.37 9.92
C ILE A 237 13.26 -17.33 8.40
N GLU A 238 13.00 -18.45 7.70
CA GLU A 238 13.02 -18.49 6.24
C GLU A 238 11.95 -17.60 5.62
N LEU A 239 10.75 -17.57 6.18
CA LEU A 239 9.68 -16.69 5.75
C LEU A 239 10.12 -15.22 5.84
N ILE A 240 10.60 -14.79 7.01
CA ILE A 240 11.04 -13.39 7.22
C ILE A 240 12.16 -13.01 6.25
N GLN A 241 13.18 -13.86 6.12
CA GLN A 241 14.29 -13.61 5.19
C GLN A 241 13.79 -13.50 3.75
N THR A 242 12.81 -14.32 3.37
CA THR A 242 12.24 -14.33 2.02
C THR A 242 11.45 -13.06 1.73
N ILE A 243 10.52 -12.67 2.60
CA ILE A 243 9.70 -11.46 2.36
C ILE A 243 10.52 -10.17 2.42
N VAL A 244 11.52 -10.09 3.31
CA VAL A 244 12.44 -8.94 3.37
C VAL A 244 13.26 -8.86 2.08
N LYS A 245 13.79 -9.99 1.58
CA LYS A 245 14.49 -10.05 0.29
C LYS A 245 13.60 -9.64 -0.88
N ASN A 246 12.30 -9.96 -0.84
CA ASN A 246 11.32 -9.59 -1.86
C ASN A 246 10.80 -8.14 -1.68
N GLY A 247 11.38 -7.37 -0.77
CA GLY A 247 11.10 -5.95 -0.58
C GLY A 247 9.88 -5.64 0.29
N ALA A 248 9.44 -6.58 1.15
CA ALA A 248 8.43 -6.27 2.17
C ALA A 248 9.02 -5.30 3.21
N PRO A 249 8.37 -4.17 3.52
CA PRO A 249 8.85 -3.20 4.52
C PRO A 249 8.48 -3.66 5.94
N VAL A 250 9.10 -4.76 6.38
CA VAL A 250 8.91 -5.34 7.72
C VAL A 250 9.81 -4.62 8.71
N ASP A 251 9.24 -4.07 9.79
CA ASP A 251 10.01 -3.39 10.83
C ASP A 251 10.33 -4.29 12.02
N ALA A 252 9.46 -5.25 12.34
CA ALA A 252 9.65 -6.17 13.45
C ALA A 252 9.05 -7.56 13.16
N TYR A 253 9.62 -8.56 13.81
CA TYR A 253 9.07 -9.91 13.81
C TYR A 253 8.37 -10.19 15.14
N GLY A 254 7.04 -10.35 15.10
CA GLY A 254 6.20 -10.68 16.25
C GLY A 254 6.31 -12.14 16.64
N GLN A 255 6.71 -12.39 17.87
CA GLN A 255 6.74 -13.70 18.49
C GLN A 255 5.50 -13.83 19.39
N GLN A 256 4.51 -14.64 19.02
CA GLN A 256 3.33 -14.84 19.88
C GLN A 256 3.72 -15.44 21.23
N ALA A 257 4.72 -16.31 21.25
CA ALA A 257 5.31 -16.88 22.46
C ALA A 257 4.35 -17.70 23.34
N HIS A 258 3.30 -18.29 22.74
CA HIS A 258 2.41 -19.24 23.39
C HIS A 258 3.11 -20.59 23.70
N ASP A 259 4.24 -20.85 23.05
CA ASP A 259 5.02 -22.09 23.13
C ASP A 259 6.18 -22.05 24.14
N CYS A 260 6.20 -21.06 25.02
CA CYS A 260 7.28 -20.83 25.99
C CYS A 260 7.13 -21.54 27.33
N LYS A 261 5.98 -22.18 27.59
CA LYS A 261 5.73 -22.88 28.87
C LYS A 261 6.79 -23.90 29.17
N GLY A 262 7.39 -23.82 30.35
CA GLY A 262 8.42 -24.75 30.84
C GLY A 262 9.77 -24.65 30.12
N MET A 263 9.94 -23.67 29.25
CA MET A 263 11.21 -23.44 28.57
C MET A 263 12.25 -22.89 29.57
N SER A 264 13.44 -23.48 29.57
CA SER A 264 14.50 -22.97 30.43
C SER A 264 14.93 -21.55 30.02
N LYS A 265 15.47 -20.77 30.96
CA LYS A 265 16.00 -19.46 30.67
C LYS A 265 17.00 -19.48 29.50
N ALA A 266 17.97 -20.40 29.55
CA ALA A 266 19.01 -20.48 28.53
C ALA A 266 18.47 -20.86 27.14
N ASP A 267 17.48 -21.77 27.07
CA ASP A 267 16.85 -22.15 25.83
C ASP A 267 16.05 -21.00 25.20
N PHE A 268 15.28 -20.30 26.04
CA PHE A 268 14.52 -19.11 25.63
C PHE A 268 15.45 -18.01 25.07
N GLU A 269 16.48 -17.63 25.82
CA GLU A 269 17.46 -16.63 25.43
C GLU A 269 18.17 -17.01 24.11
N ASN A 270 18.58 -18.28 23.99
CA ASN A 270 19.25 -18.75 22.78
C ASN A 270 18.35 -18.69 21.54
N LYS A 271 17.10 -19.12 21.65
CA LYS A 271 16.15 -19.10 20.52
C LYS A 271 15.81 -17.68 20.07
N MET A 272 15.46 -16.81 21.01
CA MET A 272 15.22 -15.39 20.71
C MET A 272 16.41 -14.73 20.02
N THR A 273 17.61 -14.97 20.55
CA THR A 273 18.86 -14.44 19.99
C THR A 273 19.12 -14.98 18.59
N THR A 274 18.89 -16.27 18.36
CA THR A 274 19.06 -16.91 17.05
C THR A 274 18.09 -16.32 16.01
N ILE A 275 16.83 -16.12 16.37
CA ILE A 275 15.83 -15.52 15.48
C ILE A 275 16.25 -14.10 15.12
N HIS A 276 16.60 -13.27 16.12
CA HIS A 276 17.05 -11.91 15.89
C HIS A 276 18.27 -11.85 14.96
N GLN A 277 19.31 -12.64 15.25
CA GLN A 277 20.54 -12.65 14.46
C GLN A 277 20.33 -13.11 13.01
N LYS A 278 19.47 -14.12 12.79
CA LYS A 278 19.24 -14.66 11.46
C LYS A 278 18.29 -13.81 10.62
N THR A 279 17.35 -13.13 11.24
CA THR A 279 16.39 -12.26 10.53
C THR A 279 16.90 -10.82 10.38
N GLY A 280 17.78 -10.38 11.27
CA GLY A 280 18.25 -8.99 11.36
C GLY A 280 17.19 -8.01 11.87
N LEU A 281 16.00 -8.50 12.26
CA LEU A 281 14.89 -7.66 12.71
C LEU A 281 14.82 -7.56 14.24
N PRO A 282 14.35 -6.44 14.78
CA PRO A 282 13.85 -6.37 16.14
C PRO A 282 12.73 -7.39 16.36
N LEU A 283 12.62 -7.92 17.56
CA LEU A 283 11.54 -8.81 17.94
C LEU A 283 10.53 -8.08 18.84
N LEU A 284 9.24 -8.32 18.59
CA LEU A 284 8.16 -7.92 19.49
C LEU A 284 7.59 -9.19 20.12
N VAL A 285 7.59 -9.29 21.45
CA VAL A 285 6.87 -10.37 22.13
C VAL A 285 5.39 -9.96 22.19
N SER A 286 4.60 -10.53 21.29
CA SER A 286 3.30 -9.99 20.90
C SER A 286 2.10 -10.57 21.63
N GLU A 287 2.22 -11.81 22.21
CA GLU A 287 1.08 -12.55 22.75
C GLU A 287 1.48 -13.48 23.92
N TYR A 288 2.48 -13.11 24.69
CA TYR A 288 3.06 -13.95 25.73
C TYR A 288 2.04 -14.43 26.77
N ASP A 289 1.95 -15.75 26.95
CA ASP A 289 1.18 -16.37 28.02
C ASP A 289 1.75 -17.73 28.47
N ILE A 290 1.46 -18.10 29.70
CA ILE A 290 1.86 -19.38 30.29
C ILE A 290 0.63 -20.07 30.89
N GLY A 291 0.10 -21.07 30.19
CA GLY A 291 -1.06 -21.87 30.63
C GLY A 291 -0.71 -22.88 31.71
N GLU A 292 -0.58 -22.44 32.96
CA GLU A 292 -0.18 -23.29 34.10
C GLU A 292 -1.11 -23.07 35.33
N ALA A 293 -1.64 -24.16 35.86
CA ALA A 293 -2.51 -24.13 37.00
C ALA A 293 -1.76 -23.95 38.33
N ASP A 294 -0.53 -24.38 38.43
CA ASP A 294 0.33 -24.19 39.60
C ASP A 294 0.93 -22.77 39.55
N ASP A 295 0.53 -21.94 40.48
CA ASP A 295 0.93 -20.54 40.60
C ASP A 295 2.45 -20.36 40.69
N ASN A 296 3.18 -21.28 41.34
CA ASN A 296 4.63 -21.17 41.47
C ASN A 296 5.35 -21.56 40.17
N LYS A 297 4.83 -22.55 39.44
CA LYS A 297 5.39 -22.94 38.12
C LYS A 297 5.18 -21.81 37.13
N GLN A 298 3.95 -21.26 37.03
CA GLN A 298 3.68 -20.10 36.17
C GLN A 298 4.63 -18.94 36.49
N LYS A 299 4.73 -18.56 37.78
CA LYS A 299 5.67 -17.51 38.23
C LYS A 299 7.12 -17.83 37.84
N ASN A 300 7.56 -19.08 37.93
CA ASN A 300 8.94 -19.43 37.60
C ASN A 300 9.23 -19.25 36.10
N ASP A 301 8.27 -19.55 35.20
CA ASP A 301 8.41 -19.29 33.77
C ASP A 301 8.51 -17.77 33.49
N TYR A 302 7.63 -16.96 34.10
CA TYR A 302 7.74 -15.50 34.02
C TYR A 302 9.10 -15.00 34.54
N ALA A 303 9.58 -15.51 35.65
CA ALA A 303 10.85 -15.11 36.26
C ALA A 303 12.08 -15.53 35.42
N ASN A 304 11.96 -16.59 34.63
CA ASN A 304 13.03 -17.06 33.73
C ASN A 304 13.10 -16.25 32.43
N GLN A 305 11.98 -15.73 31.94
CA GLN A 305 11.84 -15.24 30.57
C GLN A 305 11.68 -13.71 30.51
N ILE A 306 10.86 -13.09 31.36
CA ILE A 306 10.62 -11.63 31.37
C ILE A 306 11.88 -10.80 31.52
N PRO A 307 12.88 -11.13 32.40
CA PRO A 307 14.10 -10.34 32.50
C PRO A 307 14.85 -10.22 31.20
N PHE A 308 14.98 -11.31 30.44
CA PHE A 308 15.61 -11.27 29.14
C PHE A 308 14.85 -10.35 28.16
N MET A 309 13.51 -10.52 28.06
CA MET A 309 12.70 -9.67 27.19
C MET A 309 12.83 -8.18 27.55
N TRP A 310 12.89 -7.86 28.84
CA TRP A 310 12.99 -6.48 29.32
C TRP A 310 14.36 -5.87 29.15
N GLU A 311 15.41 -6.62 29.48
CA GLU A 311 16.78 -6.13 29.51
C GLU A 311 17.50 -6.23 28.14
N THR A 312 16.87 -6.86 27.12
CA THR A 312 17.46 -7.04 25.79
C THR A 312 17.12 -5.87 24.86
N PRO A 313 18.11 -5.16 24.29
CA PRO A 313 17.88 -3.90 23.58
C PRO A 313 17.12 -4.05 22.25
N TRP A 314 17.22 -5.18 21.58
CA TRP A 314 16.52 -5.47 20.32
C TRP A 314 15.12 -6.12 20.49
N VAL A 315 14.63 -6.28 21.71
CA VAL A 315 13.22 -6.61 21.98
C VAL A 315 12.45 -5.31 22.14
N ALA A 316 11.52 -5.05 21.21
CA ALA A 316 10.84 -3.77 21.06
C ALA A 316 9.74 -3.51 22.12
N GLY A 317 9.14 -4.57 22.64
CA GLY A 317 8.05 -4.49 23.63
C GLY A 317 7.51 -5.87 24.00
N ILE A 318 6.65 -5.90 25.01
CA ILE A 318 6.06 -7.14 25.56
C ILE A 318 4.55 -6.93 25.69
N THR A 319 3.75 -7.82 25.08
CA THR A 319 2.30 -7.90 25.31
C THR A 319 1.96 -9.25 25.93
N ILE A 320 1.39 -9.22 27.11
CA ILE A 320 0.86 -10.42 27.80
C ILE A 320 -0.55 -10.67 27.26
N TRP A 321 -0.84 -11.93 26.84
CA TRP A 321 -2.10 -12.26 26.17
C TRP A 321 -3.22 -12.63 27.13
N GLY A 322 -3.63 -11.64 27.91
CA GLY A 322 -4.70 -11.73 28.88
C GLY A 322 -4.21 -11.96 30.31
N TYR A 323 -4.76 -11.19 31.24
CA TYR A 323 -4.32 -11.24 32.63
C TYR A 323 -5.38 -11.76 33.63
N ILE A 324 -6.65 -11.90 33.20
CA ILE A 324 -7.75 -12.36 34.07
C ILE A 324 -8.00 -13.84 33.85
N ASN A 325 -7.72 -14.65 34.86
CA ASN A 325 -7.92 -16.09 34.79
C ASN A 325 -9.38 -16.45 34.50
N GLY A 326 -9.60 -17.36 33.55
CA GLY A 326 -10.92 -17.76 33.08
C GLY A 326 -11.65 -16.71 32.22
N ALA A 327 -10.92 -15.66 31.76
CA ALA A 327 -11.34 -14.74 30.73
C ALA A 327 -10.25 -14.57 29.64
N THR A 328 -9.41 -15.57 29.48
CA THR A 328 -8.35 -15.72 28.48
C THR A 328 -8.70 -16.81 27.49
N TRP A 329 -8.08 -16.83 26.30
CA TRP A 329 -8.35 -17.80 25.24
C TRP A 329 -8.01 -19.25 25.66
N ALA A 330 -6.97 -19.40 26.46
CA ALA A 330 -6.53 -20.70 26.99
C ALA A 330 -6.65 -20.79 28.50
N ALA A 331 -6.84 -21.99 29.04
CA ALA A 331 -7.03 -22.20 30.45
C ALA A 331 -5.75 -21.88 31.25
N ASN A 332 -5.92 -21.23 32.41
CA ASN A 332 -4.86 -20.94 33.35
C ASN A 332 -3.73 -20.03 32.86
N THR A 333 -3.93 -19.29 31.78
CA THR A 333 -2.96 -18.29 31.29
C THR A 333 -3.06 -16.97 32.05
N GLY A 334 -4.24 -16.65 32.62
CA GLY A 334 -4.41 -15.44 33.42
C GLY A 334 -3.52 -15.44 34.68
N ILE A 335 -3.08 -14.25 35.08
CA ILE A 335 -2.18 -14.00 36.24
C ILE A 335 -2.87 -13.26 37.36
N MET A 336 -4.15 -12.92 37.19
CA MET A 336 -5.06 -12.40 38.21
C MET A 336 -6.38 -13.16 38.15
N GLU A 337 -7.03 -13.33 39.28
CA GLU A 337 -8.37 -13.90 39.37
C GLU A 337 -9.44 -12.83 39.09
N LYS A 338 -10.66 -13.26 38.76
CA LYS A 338 -11.79 -12.35 38.45
C LYS A 338 -12.14 -11.43 39.60
N ASP A 339 -11.89 -11.87 40.84
CA ASP A 339 -12.11 -11.09 42.07
C ASP A 339 -11.01 -10.07 42.38
N GLY A 340 -9.99 -9.97 41.52
CA GLY A 340 -8.85 -9.07 41.68
C GLY A 340 -7.68 -9.64 42.48
N ARG A 341 -7.78 -10.89 42.97
CA ARG A 341 -6.67 -11.56 43.66
C ARG A 341 -5.54 -11.85 42.65
N LYS A 342 -4.33 -11.42 42.94
CA LYS A 342 -3.15 -11.65 42.15
C LYS A 342 -2.65 -13.08 42.32
N ARG A 343 -2.36 -13.76 41.22
CA ARG A 343 -1.59 -15.01 41.23
C ARG A 343 -0.10 -14.70 41.46
N ALA A 344 0.70 -15.70 41.78
CA ALA A 344 2.11 -15.49 42.09
C ALA A 344 2.92 -14.80 40.97
N ALA A 345 2.58 -15.06 39.68
CA ALA A 345 3.21 -14.40 38.53
C ALA A 345 2.95 -12.89 38.54
N MET A 346 1.73 -12.44 38.78
CA MET A 346 1.42 -11.00 38.81
C MET A 346 2.12 -10.28 39.97
N THR A 347 2.12 -10.88 41.15
CA THR A 347 2.84 -10.33 42.33
C THR A 347 4.34 -10.23 42.04
N TRP A 348 4.89 -11.22 41.34
CA TRP A 348 6.30 -11.23 40.95
C TRP A 348 6.60 -10.14 39.91
N LEU A 349 5.73 -9.94 38.91
CA LEU A 349 5.89 -8.89 37.88
C LEU A 349 5.94 -7.50 38.54
N GLU A 350 5.02 -7.18 39.46
CA GLU A 350 5.04 -5.90 40.17
C GLU A 350 6.35 -5.70 40.92
N ASP A 351 6.81 -6.73 41.64
CA ASP A 351 8.05 -6.68 42.42
C ASP A 351 9.30 -6.55 41.51
N TYR A 352 9.28 -7.24 40.35
CA TYR A 352 10.36 -7.17 39.37
C TYR A 352 10.47 -5.78 38.76
N PHE A 353 9.39 -5.21 38.21
CA PHE A 353 9.41 -3.90 37.59
C PHE A 353 9.69 -2.78 38.60
N ALA A 354 9.16 -2.85 39.81
CA ALA A 354 9.49 -1.89 40.87
C ALA A 354 11.01 -1.80 41.15
N LYS A 355 11.75 -2.89 40.95
CA LYS A 355 13.18 -2.97 41.24
C LYS A 355 14.06 -2.83 40.03
N ASN A 356 13.56 -3.13 38.82
CA ASN A 356 14.36 -3.30 37.61
C ASN A 356 13.86 -2.46 36.43
N LEU A 357 12.99 -1.49 36.63
CA LEU A 357 12.47 -0.62 35.56
C LEU A 357 13.63 0.00 34.73
N ASN A 358 14.66 0.45 35.42
CA ASN A 358 15.84 1.08 34.83
C ASN A 358 16.80 0.12 34.12
N LYS A 359 16.58 -1.19 34.19
CA LYS A 359 17.33 -2.18 33.42
C LYS A 359 16.78 -2.40 32.02
N GLY A 360 15.57 -1.92 31.74
CA GLY A 360 15.02 -1.96 30.40
C GLY A 360 15.92 -1.25 29.43
N GLN A 361 16.17 -1.90 28.28
CA GLN A 361 16.96 -1.36 27.19
C GLN A 361 16.13 -1.41 25.91
N ASN A 362 16.28 -0.41 25.08
CA ASN A 362 15.65 -0.34 23.76
C ASN A 362 16.55 0.43 22.82
N ASP A 363 17.28 -0.29 21.98
CA ASP A 363 18.12 0.27 20.91
C ASP A 363 17.43 0.09 19.54
N VAL A 364 16.14 -0.28 19.57
CA VAL A 364 15.40 -0.54 18.34
C VAL A 364 15.23 0.77 17.57
N ASN A 365 15.91 0.84 16.46
CA ASN A 365 15.62 1.83 15.44
C ASN A 365 14.75 1.14 14.39
N PHE A 366 13.44 1.32 14.49
CA PHE A 366 12.58 0.92 13.39
C PHE A 366 12.93 1.79 12.19
N ASN A 367 13.18 1.15 11.04
CA ASN A 367 13.37 1.84 9.78
C ASN A 367 12.03 2.46 9.29
N THR A 368 11.29 3.04 10.20
CA THR A 368 10.20 3.95 9.90
C THR A 368 10.80 5.28 9.42
N THR A 369 11.65 5.21 8.38
CA THR A 369 11.91 6.42 7.63
C THR A 369 10.58 6.71 6.95
N PRO A 370 9.90 7.81 7.29
CA PRO A 370 8.79 8.26 6.48
C PRO A 370 9.32 8.25 5.05
N VAL A 371 8.61 7.59 4.15
CA VAL A 371 8.87 7.86 2.75
C VAL A 371 8.38 9.28 2.59
N ASP A 372 9.32 10.24 2.60
CA ASP A 372 8.98 11.62 2.31
C ASP A 372 8.18 11.60 1.00
N PRO A 373 7.00 12.21 0.95
CA PRO A 373 6.18 12.19 -0.25
C PRO A 373 7.01 12.75 -1.41
N GLU A 374 7.32 11.92 -2.37
CA GLU A 374 7.92 12.32 -3.63
C GLU A 374 6.79 12.40 -4.65
N PRO A 375 6.48 13.58 -5.22
CA PRO A 375 5.43 13.68 -6.22
C PRO A 375 5.79 12.87 -7.45
N GLN A 376 4.77 12.40 -8.18
CA GLN A 376 4.97 11.84 -9.51
C GLN A 376 5.73 12.80 -10.41
N THR A 377 6.46 12.26 -11.37
CA THR A 377 7.26 13.07 -12.29
C THR A 377 6.95 12.72 -13.75
N PRO A 378 6.95 13.71 -14.65
CA PRO A 378 6.71 13.43 -16.06
C PRO A 378 7.72 12.44 -16.60
N PHE A 379 7.26 11.42 -17.33
CA PHE A 379 8.14 10.43 -17.94
C PHE A 379 9.18 11.10 -18.84
N LYS A 380 10.45 10.69 -18.71
CA LYS A 380 11.62 11.36 -19.32
C LYS A 380 11.84 12.81 -18.84
N GLY A 381 11.26 13.18 -17.69
CA GLY A 381 11.56 14.43 -16.99
C GLY A 381 10.96 15.70 -17.64
N THR A 382 10.11 15.60 -18.66
CA THR A 382 9.55 16.77 -19.36
C THR A 382 8.04 16.65 -19.50
N PRO A 383 7.25 17.63 -18.99
CA PRO A 383 5.81 17.69 -19.21
C PRO A 383 5.43 17.59 -20.68
N ARG A 384 4.31 16.95 -20.99
CA ARG A 384 3.79 16.88 -22.35
C ARG A 384 3.16 18.20 -22.74
N ALA A 385 3.55 18.75 -23.90
CA ALA A 385 3.05 20.04 -24.32
C ALA A 385 1.65 19.93 -24.94
N ILE A 386 0.72 20.78 -24.50
CA ILE A 386 -0.61 20.97 -25.11
C ILE A 386 -0.69 22.42 -25.64
N PRO A 387 -1.03 22.67 -26.92
CA PRO A 387 -1.41 21.73 -27.99
C PRO A 387 -0.29 20.75 -28.36
N GLY A 388 -0.66 19.53 -28.70
CA GLY A 388 0.25 18.47 -29.11
C GLY A 388 -0.20 17.10 -28.69
N LYS A 389 0.66 16.12 -29.00
CA LYS A 389 0.43 14.69 -28.78
C LYS A 389 0.96 14.27 -27.40
N VAL A 390 0.15 13.52 -26.68
CA VAL A 390 0.48 12.79 -25.45
C VAL A 390 0.40 11.32 -25.79
N GLU A 391 1.52 10.62 -25.87
CA GLU A 391 1.55 9.17 -26.08
C GLU A 391 1.01 8.46 -24.84
N ALA A 392 0.17 7.44 -25.02
CA ALA A 392 -0.51 6.79 -23.90
C ALA A 392 0.46 6.05 -22.99
N GLU A 393 1.49 5.41 -23.55
CA GLU A 393 2.53 4.70 -22.82
C GLU A 393 3.50 5.62 -22.07
N ASP A 394 3.48 6.91 -22.36
CA ASP A 394 4.37 7.92 -21.74
C ASP A 394 3.72 8.58 -20.49
N PHE A 395 2.88 7.86 -19.76
CA PHE A 395 2.34 8.33 -18.46
C PHE A 395 3.46 8.57 -17.44
N ASP A 396 3.19 9.35 -16.41
CA ASP A 396 4.18 9.79 -15.44
C ASP A 396 4.85 8.62 -14.71
N VAL A 397 6.04 8.85 -14.19
CA VAL A 397 6.71 7.93 -13.28
C VAL A 397 6.07 8.10 -11.90
N PRO A 398 5.62 7.02 -11.24
CA PRO A 398 5.06 7.10 -9.90
C PRO A 398 6.00 7.79 -8.93
N GLY A 399 5.44 8.62 -8.06
CA GLY A 399 6.12 9.16 -6.91
C GLY A 399 6.18 8.16 -5.75
N LYS A 400 6.32 8.66 -4.54
CA LYS A 400 6.38 7.86 -3.32
C LYS A 400 5.56 8.47 -2.21
N GLY A 401 5.06 7.61 -1.34
CA GLY A 401 4.38 8.01 -0.11
C GLY A 401 3.00 8.65 -0.34
N ARG A 402 2.47 9.24 0.72
CA ARG A 402 1.19 9.94 0.73
C ARG A 402 1.38 11.40 1.07
N ASN A 403 0.62 12.25 0.43
CA ASN A 403 0.52 13.66 0.74
C ASN A 403 -0.21 13.88 2.08
N GLU A 404 -0.11 15.09 2.65
CA GLU A 404 -0.78 15.44 3.91
C GLU A 404 -2.31 15.27 3.87
N ASP A 405 -2.92 15.37 2.70
CA ASP A 405 -4.35 15.15 2.47
C ASP A 405 -4.75 13.68 2.31
N GLY A 406 -3.78 12.76 2.39
CA GLY A 406 -3.97 11.32 2.29
C GLY A 406 -4.00 10.77 0.86
N THR A 407 -3.81 11.62 -0.17
CA THR A 407 -3.68 11.16 -1.56
C THR A 407 -2.34 10.46 -1.78
N THR A 408 -2.31 9.48 -2.69
CA THR A 408 -1.06 8.83 -3.12
C THR A 408 -0.38 9.64 -4.22
N ASN A 409 0.91 9.40 -4.41
CA ASN A 409 1.69 9.95 -5.52
C ASN A 409 1.80 8.96 -6.69
N ASP A 410 0.88 8.00 -6.78
CA ASP A 410 0.82 7.08 -7.90
C ASP A 410 0.47 7.84 -9.17
N SER A 411 0.99 7.38 -10.30
CA SER A 411 0.74 7.97 -11.62
C SER A 411 -0.06 7.05 -12.53
N TYR A 412 -0.40 5.87 -12.05
CA TYR A 412 -1.23 4.90 -12.75
C TYR A 412 -1.86 3.89 -11.77
N ASN A 413 -2.87 3.20 -12.23
CA ASN A 413 -3.40 1.99 -11.61
C ASN A 413 -3.75 1.01 -12.71
N ASP A 414 -3.23 -0.21 -12.59
CA ASP A 414 -3.67 -1.36 -13.34
C ASP A 414 -4.42 -2.29 -12.38
N SER A 415 -5.65 -2.65 -12.70
CA SER A 415 -6.56 -3.31 -11.76
C SER A 415 -6.33 -4.82 -11.68
N ASP A 416 -5.64 -5.43 -12.64
CA ASP A 416 -5.40 -6.87 -12.63
C ASP A 416 -3.97 -7.28 -12.21
N TYR A 417 -3.01 -6.35 -12.15
CA TYR A 417 -1.61 -6.53 -11.75
C TYR A 417 -0.84 -7.60 -12.56
N GLU A 418 -1.39 -8.07 -13.66
CA GLU A 418 -0.75 -9.02 -14.57
C GLU A 418 -0.42 -8.31 -15.88
N ASN A 419 0.85 -8.12 -16.18
CA ASN A 419 1.25 -7.59 -17.47
C ASN A 419 1.10 -8.67 -18.55
N GLN A 420 0.11 -8.54 -19.40
CA GLN A 420 -0.14 -9.40 -20.56
C GLN A 420 0.48 -8.82 -21.85
N GLY A 421 1.09 -7.64 -21.75
CA GLY A 421 1.76 -6.95 -22.86
C GLY A 421 3.02 -7.67 -23.33
N ASP A 422 3.41 -7.41 -24.58
CA ASP A 422 4.61 -7.95 -25.20
C ASP A 422 5.76 -6.93 -25.31
N SER A 423 5.58 -5.73 -24.77
CA SER A 423 6.57 -4.66 -24.82
C SER A 423 7.46 -4.65 -23.56
N ASP A 424 8.76 -4.40 -23.76
CA ASP A 424 9.68 -4.13 -22.65
C ASP A 424 9.68 -2.65 -22.20
N TYR A 425 8.83 -1.82 -22.80
CA TYR A 425 8.72 -0.42 -22.42
C TYR A 425 8.10 -0.28 -21.03
N ARG A 426 8.67 0.55 -20.16
CA ARG A 426 8.22 0.81 -18.79
C ARG A 426 8.27 -0.38 -17.79
N LYS A 427 8.91 -1.50 -18.12
CA LYS A 427 9.03 -2.66 -17.21
C LYS A 427 9.69 -2.37 -15.87
N ASP A 428 10.53 -1.34 -15.78
CA ASP A 428 11.27 -1.01 -14.56
C ASP A 428 10.44 -0.15 -13.58
N ASP A 429 9.48 0.63 -14.07
CA ASP A 429 8.73 1.60 -13.28
C ASP A 429 7.19 1.43 -13.33
N ALA A 430 6.69 0.62 -14.25
CA ALA A 430 5.28 0.22 -14.36
C ALA A 430 5.19 -1.22 -14.88
N PRO A 431 5.63 -2.21 -14.09
CA PRO A 431 5.81 -3.60 -14.55
C PRO A 431 4.50 -4.34 -14.80
N ASP A 432 3.39 -3.87 -14.29
CA ASP A 432 2.05 -4.43 -14.36
C ASP A 432 1.18 -3.85 -15.50
N VAL A 433 1.56 -2.70 -16.06
CA VAL A 433 0.77 -2.08 -17.15
C VAL A 433 0.95 -2.84 -18.47
N ASP A 434 -0.16 -3.13 -19.14
CA ASP A 434 -0.24 -3.87 -20.40
C ASP A 434 0.19 -3.03 -21.60
N LEU A 435 1.46 -3.09 -21.92
CA LEU A 435 2.04 -2.41 -23.07
C LEU A 435 2.31 -3.37 -24.21
N TYR A 436 1.80 -3.05 -25.41
CA TYR A 436 1.97 -3.86 -26.60
C TYR A 436 2.75 -3.15 -27.69
N ASN A 437 3.58 -3.92 -28.41
CA ASN A 437 4.23 -3.45 -29.63
C ASN A 437 3.28 -3.58 -30.83
N LYS A 438 2.83 -2.48 -31.38
CA LYS A 438 1.97 -2.43 -32.57
C LYS A 438 2.71 -1.72 -33.74
N ALA A 439 2.12 -1.77 -34.91
CA ALA A 439 2.69 -1.11 -36.08
C ALA A 439 2.79 0.42 -35.95
N THR A 440 1.96 1.02 -35.10
CA THR A 440 1.92 2.46 -34.78
C THR A 440 2.96 2.87 -33.75
N GLY A 441 3.41 1.96 -32.90
CA GLY A 441 4.31 2.19 -31.78
C GLY A 441 4.03 1.27 -30.61
N VAL A 442 4.43 1.68 -29.41
CA VAL A 442 3.98 1.06 -28.17
C VAL A 442 2.62 1.65 -27.81
N ILE A 443 1.70 0.83 -27.36
CA ILE A 443 0.36 1.26 -26.98
C ILE A 443 0.01 0.72 -25.59
N VAL A 444 -0.98 1.32 -24.92
CA VAL A 444 -1.59 0.77 -23.71
C VAL A 444 -2.81 -0.04 -24.12
N GLY A 445 -2.80 -1.32 -23.82
CA GLY A 445 -3.89 -2.24 -24.15
C GLY A 445 -4.49 -2.87 -22.91
N TYR A 446 -5.40 -3.81 -23.10
CA TYR A 446 -6.07 -4.58 -22.06
C TYR A 446 -6.69 -3.74 -20.92
N ASN A 447 -7.08 -2.50 -21.28
CA ASN A 447 -7.64 -1.54 -20.33
C ASN A 447 -8.91 -2.09 -19.65
N ASN A 448 -8.86 -2.30 -18.34
CA ASN A 448 -9.96 -2.79 -17.51
C ASN A 448 -10.69 -1.64 -16.80
N THR A 449 -11.94 -1.86 -16.46
CA THR A 449 -12.71 -0.87 -15.68
C THR A 449 -12.05 -0.61 -14.33
N GLY A 450 -11.66 0.65 -14.10
CA GLY A 450 -10.96 1.09 -12.89
C GLY A 450 -9.47 1.38 -13.09
N ASP A 451 -8.91 1.04 -14.26
CA ASP A 451 -7.56 1.46 -14.63
C ASP A 451 -7.52 2.95 -14.88
N TRP A 452 -6.37 3.53 -14.63
CA TRP A 452 -6.16 4.93 -14.92
C TRP A 452 -4.67 5.26 -15.11
N LEU A 453 -4.42 6.30 -15.91
CA LEU A 453 -3.09 6.80 -16.20
C LEU A 453 -3.05 8.33 -16.04
N GLU A 454 -1.97 8.86 -15.48
CA GLU A 454 -1.75 10.29 -15.29
C GLU A 454 -0.54 10.80 -16.06
N TYR A 455 -0.67 12.02 -16.55
CA TYR A 455 0.34 12.69 -17.37
C TYR A 455 0.53 14.12 -16.88
N THR A 456 1.74 14.49 -16.52
CA THR A 456 2.06 15.91 -16.33
C THR A 456 2.08 16.62 -17.68
N VAL A 457 1.20 17.59 -17.85
CA VAL A 457 1.07 18.37 -19.09
C VAL A 457 1.40 19.83 -18.85
N GLU A 458 1.95 20.49 -19.89
CA GLU A 458 2.13 21.93 -19.94
C GLU A 458 1.20 22.52 -21.00
N ILE A 459 0.13 23.17 -20.58
CA ILE A 459 -0.90 23.73 -21.44
C ILE A 459 -0.54 25.19 -21.75
N ALA A 460 -0.17 25.46 -23.01
CA ALA A 460 0.36 26.76 -23.41
C ALA A 460 -0.61 27.93 -23.20
N GLU A 461 -1.91 27.71 -23.42
CA GLU A 461 -2.94 28.74 -23.29
C GLU A 461 -4.26 28.13 -22.82
N ALA A 462 -4.97 28.82 -21.94
CA ALA A 462 -6.33 28.44 -21.56
C ALA A 462 -7.30 28.56 -22.75
N GLY A 463 -8.31 27.68 -22.80
CA GLY A 463 -9.35 27.76 -23.82
C GLY A 463 -9.90 26.41 -24.23
N ASP A 464 -10.63 26.45 -25.36
CA ASP A 464 -11.26 25.26 -25.91
C ASP A 464 -10.32 24.51 -26.85
N TYR A 465 -10.28 23.20 -26.72
CA TYR A 465 -9.49 22.28 -27.50
C TYR A 465 -10.39 21.18 -28.07
N THR A 466 -9.99 20.61 -29.19
CA THR A 466 -10.49 19.31 -29.62
C THR A 466 -9.41 18.28 -29.26
N MET A 467 -9.76 17.35 -28.42
CA MET A 467 -8.96 16.15 -28.13
C MET A 467 -9.32 15.08 -29.17
N THR A 468 -8.30 14.43 -29.72
CA THR A 468 -8.42 13.24 -30.56
C THR A 468 -7.64 12.12 -29.92
N ALA A 469 -8.27 10.99 -29.59
CA ALA A 469 -7.60 9.79 -29.17
C ALA A 469 -7.57 8.75 -30.27
N SER A 470 -6.40 8.11 -30.47
CA SER A 470 -6.22 6.98 -31.37
C SER A 470 -6.47 5.70 -30.59
N VAL A 471 -7.52 4.97 -30.92
CA VAL A 471 -7.99 3.82 -30.15
C VAL A 471 -8.33 2.62 -31.05
N ALA A 472 -8.29 1.42 -30.48
CA ALA A 472 -8.73 0.20 -31.11
C ALA A 472 -9.60 -0.63 -30.15
N THR A 473 -10.64 -1.28 -30.65
CA THR A 473 -11.48 -2.22 -29.90
C THR A 473 -12.30 -3.08 -30.83
N GLU A 474 -12.67 -4.28 -30.38
CA GLU A 474 -13.75 -5.10 -30.95
C GLU A 474 -14.97 -5.16 -30.01
N SER A 475 -14.88 -4.51 -28.84
CA SER A 475 -15.92 -4.52 -27.81
C SER A 475 -16.94 -3.39 -28.02
N GLU A 476 -18.20 -3.68 -27.69
CA GLU A 476 -19.25 -2.66 -27.66
C GLU A 476 -19.31 -1.99 -26.28
N GLY A 477 -19.46 -0.66 -26.27
CA GLY A 477 -19.69 0.12 -25.05
C GLY A 477 -18.43 0.52 -24.27
N ALA A 478 -17.23 0.22 -24.77
CA ALA A 478 -15.98 0.67 -24.17
C ALA A 478 -15.92 2.21 -24.07
N SER A 479 -15.33 2.73 -22.99
CA SER A 479 -15.25 4.18 -22.77
C SER A 479 -14.22 4.56 -21.73
N PHE A 480 -13.71 5.78 -21.83
CA PHE A 480 -12.87 6.41 -20.81
C PHE A 480 -13.31 7.85 -20.50
N SER A 481 -12.89 8.38 -19.37
CA SER A 481 -13.01 9.80 -19.06
C SER A 481 -11.66 10.47 -18.98
N LEU A 482 -11.64 11.77 -19.27
CA LEU A 482 -10.47 12.63 -19.01
C LEU A 482 -10.78 13.62 -17.91
N SER A 483 -9.80 13.88 -17.06
CA SER A 483 -9.84 14.93 -16.05
C SER A 483 -8.55 15.74 -16.03
N ILE A 484 -8.64 17.00 -15.56
CA ILE A 484 -7.51 17.87 -15.28
C ILE A 484 -7.54 18.21 -13.78
N ASP A 485 -6.48 17.89 -13.06
CA ASP A 485 -6.37 18.04 -11.61
C ASP A 485 -7.60 17.48 -10.86
N GLY A 486 -8.03 16.26 -11.26
CA GLY A 486 -9.21 15.59 -10.71
C GLY A 486 -10.57 16.12 -11.15
N LYS A 487 -10.63 17.19 -11.98
CA LYS A 487 -11.88 17.73 -12.51
C LYS A 487 -12.16 17.15 -13.89
N SER A 488 -13.27 16.43 -14.06
CA SER A 488 -13.68 15.84 -15.34
C SER A 488 -13.82 16.93 -16.42
N VAL A 489 -13.24 16.66 -17.61
CA VAL A 489 -13.29 17.52 -18.79
C VAL A 489 -13.92 16.84 -20.00
N ALA A 490 -13.94 15.49 -20.04
CA ALA A 490 -14.63 14.74 -21.10
C ALA A 490 -14.99 13.31 -20.64
N GLU A 491 -16.05 12.77 -21.25
CA GLU A 491 -16.33 11.33 -21.32
C GLU A 491 -16.33 10.91 -22.79
N VAL A 492 -15.58 9.87 -23.12
CA VAL A 492 -15.26 9.50 -24.50
C VAL A 492 -15.69 8.06 -24.74
N PRO A 493 -16.74 7.81 -25.53
CA PRO A 493 -17.04 6.48 -25.98
C PRO A 493 -15.98 6.01 -26.99
N VAL A 494 -15.51 4.78 -26.80
CA VAL A 494 -14.56 4.13 -27.73
C VAL A 494 -15.36 3.30 -28.71
N THR A 495 -15.03 3.43 -29.99
CA THR A 495 -15.66 2.65 -31.06
C THR A 495 -14.60 2.12 -32.02
N GLY A 496 -14.76 0.89 -32.44
CA GLY A 496 -13.84 0.22 -33.36
C GLY A 496 -14.44 -1.06 -33.93
N SER A 497 -13.65 -1.82 -34.64
CA SER A 497 -14.05 -3.11 -35.22
C SER A 497 -12.87 -4.07 -35.36
N SER A 498 -11.71 -3.73 -34.76
CA SER A 498 -10.49 -4.53 -34.81
C SER A 498 -9.51 -4.07 -33.75
N TRP A 499 -8.76 -4.99 -33.16
CA TRP A 499 -7.64 -4.74 -32.24
C TRP A 499 -6.36 -4.27 -32.97
N ASP A 500 -6.29 -4.40 -34.29
CA ASP A 500 -5.11 -4.03 -35.09
C ASP A 500 -5.36 -2.80 -36.00
N THR A 501 -6.55 -2.20 -35.92
CA THR A 501 -6.91 -1.03 -36.73
C THR A 501 -7.33 0.11 -35.81
N TYR A 502 -6.43 1.06 -35.64
CA TYR A 502 -6.67 2.23 -34.81
C TYR A 502 -7.51 3.28 -35.55
N GLY A 503 -8.51 3.80 -34.86
CA GLY A 503 -9.40 4.87 -35.33
C GLY A 503 -9.40 6.06 -34.39
N ASP A 504 -9.76 7.22 -34.90
CA ASP A 504 -9.84 8.45 -34.13
C ASP A 504 -11.21 8.59 -33.45
N VAL A 505 -11.23 8.77 -32.13
CA VAL A 505 -12.38 9.27 -31.38
C VAL A 505 -12.07 10.69 -30.88
N THR A 506 -13.07 11.57 -30.84
CA THR A 506 -12.86 12.99 -30.51
C THR A 506 -13.77 13.48 -29.43
N ALA A 507 -13.28 14.41 -28.60
CA ALA A 507 -14.06 15.16 -27.62
C ALA A 507 -13.62 16.63 -27.58
N ASP A 508 -14.57 17.48 -27.30
CA ASP A 508 -14.31 18.90 -27.03
C ASP A 508 -14.03 19.09 -25.55
N VAL A 509 -12.91 19.73 -25.21
CA VAL A 509 -12.47 19.97 -23.84
C VAL A 509 -12.09 21.43 -23.62
N THR A 510 -12.36 21.97 -22.43
CA THR A 510 -11.88 23.29 -22.01
C THR A 510 -10.77 23.10 -21.00
N LEU A 511 -9.57 23.60 -21.33
CA LEU A 511 -8.36 23.39 -20.54
C LEU A 511 -7.84 24.69 -19.94
N PRO A 512 -7.33 24.70 -18.70
CA PRO A 512 -6.61 25.84 -18.11
C PRO A 512 -5.22 25.99 -18.73
N ALA A 513 -4.56 27.13 -18.57
CA ALA A 513 -3.16 27.30 -18.96
C ALA A 513 -2.23 26.91 -17.81
N GLY A 514 -1.03 26.41 -18.12
CA GLY A 514 0.01 26.07 -17.16
C GLY A 514 0.26 24.57 -17.02
N LYS A 515 0.98 24.22 -15.96
CA LYS A 515 1.31 22.83 -15.63
C LYS A 515 0.17 22.19 -14.84
N HIS A 516 -0.32 21.05 -15.33
CA HIS A 516 -1.45 20.32 -14.76
C HIS A 516 -1.25 18.82 -14.85
N ILE A 517 -2.04 18.04 -14.13
CA ILE A 517 -2.15 16.60 -14.27
C ILE A 517 -3.38 16.28 -15.13
N LEU A 518 -3.14 15.71 -16.31
CA LEU A 518 -4.15 15.09 -17.14
C LEU A 518 -4.28 13.63 -16.71
N ARG A 519 -5.50 13.17 -16.47
CA ARG A 519 -5.75 11.77 -16.12
C ARG A 519 -6.79 11.16 -17.05
N MET A 520 -6.51 9.95 -17.52
CA MET A 520 -7.45 9.06 -18.17
C MET A 520 -7.94 8.02 -17.16
N ASP A 521 -9.24 7.85 -17.02
CA ASP A 521 -9.85 6.78 -16.24
C ASP A 521 -10.67 5.87 -17.17
N VAL A 522 -10.46 4.56 -17.12
CA VAL A 522 -11.25 3.56 -17.84
C VAL A 522 -12.63 3.43 -17.17
N LYS A 523 -13.68 3.68 -17.93
CA LYS A 523 -15.08 3.61 -17.44
C LYS A 523 -15.79 2.34 -17.87
N ALA A 524 -15.49 1.85 -19.05
CA ALA A 524 -15.93 0.56 -19.56
C ALA A 524 -14.79 -0.06 -20.39
N GLU A 525 -14.52 -1.29 -20.11
CA GLU A 525 -13.30 -2.03 -20.45
C GLU A 525 -13.18 -2.48 -21.92
N TYR A 526 -12.02 -3.03 -22.25
CA TYR A 526 -11.61 -3.70 -23.48
C TYR A 526 -11.44 -2.75 -24.67
N PHE A 527 -10.43 -1.87 -24.57
CA PHE A 527 -9.92 -1.08 -25.69
C PHE A 527 -8.42 -0.85 -25.54
N ASP A 528 -7.76 -0.59 -26.66
CA ASP A 528 -6.38 -0.13 -26.73
C ASP A 528 -6.36 1.38 -26.97
N VAL A 529 -5.36 2.07 -26.44
CA VAL A 529 -5.11 3.50 -26.68
C VAL A 529 -3.65 3.73 -27.06
N ASP A 530 -3.43 4.47 -28.17
CA ASP A 530 -2.10 4.81 -28.71
C ASP A 530 -1.68 6.22 -28.21
N TYR A 531 -2.55 7.22 -28.38
CA TYR A 531 -2.26 8.58 -27.94
C TYR A 531 -3.50 9.45 -27.77
N PHE A 532 -3.28 10.63 -27.18
CA PHE A 532 -4.21 11.77 -27.14
C PHE A 532 -3.56 12.96 -27.84
N ASP A 533 -4.18 13.55 -28.87
CA ASP A 533 -3.71 14.77 -29.56
C ASP A 533 -4.68 15.93 -29.28
N PHE A 534 -4.16 17.03 -28.76
CA PHE A 534 -4.93 18.20 -28.36
C PHE A 534 -4.67 19.36 -29.33
N ALA A 535 -5.69 19.74 -30.09
CA ALA A 535 -5.66 20.88 -31.00
C ALA A 535 -6.53 22.02 -30.45
N LYS A 536 -5.94 23.23 -30.30
CA LYS A 536 -6.68 24.40 -29.84
C LYS A 536 -7.74 24.82 -30.84
N LYS A 537 -8.99 24.98 -30.40
CA LYS A 537 -10.08 25.48 -31.26
C LYS A 537 -9.82 26.91 -31.70
N GLY A 538 -10.10 27.18 -32.97
CA GLY A 538 -9.84 28.50 -33.57
C GLY A 538 -8.42 28.70 -34.07
N SER A 539 -7.47 27.82 -33.73
CA SER A 539 -6.22 27.68 -34.48
C SER A 539 -6.52 26.94 -35.77
N VAL A 540 -6.10 27.47 -36.89
CA VAL A 540 -6.22 26.77 -38.19
C VAL A 540 -5.25 25.60 -38.14
N SER A 541 -5.69 24.44 -37.64
CA SER A 541 -4.93 23.21 -37.70
C SER A 541 -4.85 22.79 -39.16
N ILE A 542 -3.68 22.99 -39.81
CA ILE A 542 -3.43 22.42 -41.10
C ILE A 542 -3.11 20.93 -40.88
N LYS A 543 -4.14 20.07 -40.77
CA LYS A 543 -3.94 18.62 -40.90
C LYS A 543 -3.35 18.36 -42.27
N GLN A 544 -2.04 18.11 -42.32
CA GLN A 544 -1.39 17.67 -43.54
C GLN A 544 -1.47 16.16 -43.64
N ASN A 545 -2.46 15.64 -44.35
CA ASN A 545 -2.32 14.34 -45.00
C ASN A 545 -1.29 14.48 -46.13
N LEU A 546 -0.01 14.46 -45.79
CA LEU A 546 1.09 14.42 -46.76
C LEU A 546 1.24 12.99 -47.27
N ARG A 547 0.46 12.61 -48.27
CA ARG A 547 0.99 11.64 -49.26
C ARG A 547 2.08 12.38 -50.01
N LEU A 548 3.32 12.13 -49.62
CA LEU A 548 4.52 12.64 -50.29
C LEU A 548 4.65 11.95 -51.62
N ASP A 549 4.41 12.68 -52.69
CA ASP A 549 4.89 12.26 -54.01
C ASP A 549 6.38 12.60 -54.10
N ASN A 550 7.23 11.65 -53.68
CA ASN A 550 8.69 11.81 -53.65
C ASN A 550 9.36 11.61 -55.03
N ASN A 551 8.59 11.42 -56.11
CA ASN A 551 9.13 11.08 -57.39
C ASN A 551 9.25 12.26 -58.38
N THR A 552 8.82 13.48 -58.03
CA THR A 552 8.87 14.64 -58.90
C THR A 552 9.70 15.76 -58.26
N LEU A 553 10.68 16.30 -59.01
CA LEU A 553 11.48 17.45 -58.59
C LEU A 553 10.56 18.69 -58.48
N GLN A 554 10.51 19.32 -57.31
CA GLN A 554 9.66 20.47 -57.02
C GLN A 554 10.47 21.63 -56.45
N ASP A 555 9.99 22.85 -56.68
CA ASP A 555 10.55 24.09 -56.10
C ASP A 555 9.88 24.45 -54.79
N TYR A 556 10.71 24.83 -53.81
CA TYR A 556 10.28 25.25 -52.47
C TYR A 556 10.82 26.64 -52.17
N TYR A 557 9.93 27.61 -51.88
CA TYR A 557 10.34 28.89 -51.31
C TYR A 557 10.73 28.70 -49.86
N VAL A 558 11.83 29.31 -49.44
CA VAL A 558 12.33 29.32 -48.06
C VAL A 558 11.99 30.67 -47.44
N PHE A 559 11.40 30.64 -46.23
CA PHE A 559 11.09 31.82 -45.44
C PHE A 559 11.72 31.70 -44.07
N ASP A 560 12.10 32.83 -43.46
CA ASP A 560 12.47 32.88 -42.03
C ASP A 560 11.25 32.91 -41.11
N ALA A 561 11.50 33.00 -39.80
CA ALA A 561 10.44 33.03 -38.78
C ALA A 561 9.55 34.31 -38.87
N GLN A 562 10.02 35.35 -39.52
CA GLN A 562 9.30 36.61 -39.74
C GLN A 562 8.52 36.62 -41.06
N GLY A 563 8.56 35.48 -41.82
CA GLY A 563 7.88 35.36 -43.10
C GLY A 563 8.61 36.02 -44.27
N VAL A 564 9.87 36.41 -44.09
CA VAL A 564 10.70 37.00 -45.16
C VAL A 564 11.23 35.87 -46.04
N ARG A 565 11.05 35.98 -47.37
CA ARG A 565 11.54 34.99 -48.34
C ARG A 565 13.06 35.09 -48.45
N MET A 566 13.73 33.96 -48.09
CA MET A 566 15.18 33.85 -48.09
C MET A 566 15.74 33.23 -49.36
N GLY A 567 14.96 32.41 -50.10
CA GLY A 567 15.45 31.72 -51.27
C GLY A 567 14.47 30.74 -51.90
N LEU A 568 15.03 29.94 -52.82
CA LEU A 568 14.35 28.86 -53.54
C LEU A 568 15.22 27.60 -53.42
N LEU A 569 14.62 26.45 -53.15
CA LEU A 569 15.26 25.12 -53.22
C LEU A 569 14.48 24.21 -54.14
N SER A 570 15.17 23.40 -54.94
CA SER A 570 14.54 22.35 -55.75
C SER A 570 14.92 20.99 -55.18
N ALA A 571 13.93 20.18 -54.82
CA ALA A 571 14.14 18.88 -54.18
C ALA A 571 13.02 17.88 -54.50
N TYR A 572 13.31 16.59 -54.34
CA TYR A 572 12.32 15.53 -54.44
C TYR A 572 11.57 15.37 -53.11
N GLY A 573 10.52 16.17 -52.92
CA GLY A 573 9.70 16.17 -51.71
C GLY A 573 10.22 17.10 -50.59
N PHE A 574 9.39 17.30 -49.59
CA PHE A 574 9.67 18.19 -48.45
C PHE A 574 10.84 17.74 -47.58
N ASP A 575 11.05 16.44 -47.41
CA ASP A 575 12.13 15.91 -46.56
C ASP A 575 13.50 16.19 -47.18
N ALA A 576 13.64 15.96 -48.48
CA ALA A 576 14.85 16.31 -49.21
C ALA A 576 15.12 17.82 -49.18
N ALA A 577 14.07 18.65 -49.35
CA ALA A 577 14.17 20.10 -49.22
C ALA A 577 14.58 20.53 -47.81
N ALA A 578 14.04 19.91 -46.76
CA ALA A 578 14.40 20.17 -45.38
C ALA A 578 15.84 19.78 -45.04
N GLN A 579 16.34 18.64 -45.57
CA GLN A 579 17.73 18.22 -45.41
C GLN A 579 18.69 19.18 -46.15
N MET A 580 18.35 19.57 -47.39
CA MET A 580 19.12 20.59 -48.12
C MET A 580 19.16 21.93 -47.38
N LEU A 581 18.06 22.36 -46.79
CA LEU A 581 18.02 23.58 -46.00
C LEU A 581 18.90 23.47 -44.74
N LYS A 582 18.85 22.34 -44.03
CA LYS A 582 19.70 22.07 -42.85
C LYS A 582 21.19 22.06 -43.18
N SER A 583 21.58 21.60 -44.36
CA SER A 583 22.97 21.58 -44.81
C SER A 583 23.41 22.86 -45.51
N SER A 584 22.50 23.79 -45.80
CA SER A 584 22.79 25.00 -46.59
C SER A 584 23.61 26.01 -45.78
N SER A 585 24.69 26.51 -46.40
CA SER A 585 25.48 27.62 -45.87
C SER A 585 24.75 28.98 -45.90
N ALA A 586 23.62 29.08 -46.61
CA ALA A 586 22.77 30.27 -46.61
C ALA A 586 22.00 30.46 -45.30
N VAL A 587 21.82 29.40 -44.52
CA VAL A 587 21.18 29.43 -43.18
C VAL A 587 22.28 29.48 -42.11
N LYS A 588 22.56 30.65 -41.58
CA LYS A 588 23.67 30.89 -40.65
C LYS A 588 23.29 30.71 -39.19
N ASN A 589 22.01 30.79 -38.81
CA ASN A 589 21.55 30.85 -37.46
C ASN A 589 20.61 29.67 -37.14
N SER A 590 20.66 29.20 -35.85
CA SER A 590 19.61 28.35 -35.34
C SER A 590 18.27 29.07 -35.34
N GLY A 591 17.19 28.40 -35.72
CA GLY A 591 15.89 29.03 -35.82
C GLY A 591 14.83 28.17 -36.51
N ILE A 592 13.63 28.74 -36.63
CA ILE A 592 12.51 28.16 -37.36
C ILE A 592 12.48 28.74 -38.78
N TYR A 593 12.35 27.87 -39.77
CA TYR A 593 12.25 28.21 -41.18
C TYR A 593 11.03 27.51 -41.77
N TYR A 594 10.47 28.11 -42.82
CA TYR A 594 9.32 27.55 -43.53
C TYR A 594 9.68 27.26 -44.95
N LEU A 595 9.33 26.05 -45.41
CA LEU A 595 9.41 25.65 -46.81
C LEU A 595 8.00 25.69 -47.39
N ARG A 596 7.79 26.43 -48.48
CA ARG A 596 6.51 26.50 -49.22
C ARG A 596 6.67 25.93 -50.60
N SER A 597 5.96 24.85 -50.90
CA SER A 597 5.93 24.28 -52.27
C SER A 597 5.33 25.29 -53.24
N ARG A 598 6.06 25.53 -54.35
CA ARG A 598 5.61 26.39 -55.43
C ARG A 598 4.46 25.77 -56.22
N ALA A 599 4.44 24.45 -56.31
CA ALA A 599 3.46 23.72 -57.11
C ALA A 599 2.06 23.72 -56.52
N ASN A 600 1.93 23.61 -55.17
CA ASN A 600 0.65 23.43 -54.51
C ASN A 600 0.44 24.34 -53.30
N GLY A 601 1.39 25.24 -53.01
CA GLY A 601 1.31 26.18 -51.90
C GLY A 601 1.48 25.57 -50.49
N LYS A 602 1.63 24.25 -50.33
CA LYS A 602 1.84 23.58 -49.05
C LYS A 602 3.10 24.09 -48.37
N MET A 603 3.07 24.13 -47.02
CA MET A 603 4.18 24.60 -46.19
C MET A 603 4.66 23.49 -45.27
N LEU A 604 5.95 23.47 -44.96
CA LEU A 604 6.59 22.65 -43.94
C LEU A 604 7.42 23.55 -43.03
N THR A 605 7.32 23.35 -41.73
CA THR A 605 8.18 24.00 -40.73
C THR A 605 9.47 23.20 -40.54
N VAL A 606 10.62 23.85 -40.61
CA VAL A 606 11.93 23.22 -40.42
C VAL A 606 12.65 23.92 -39.27
N ARG A 607 12.91 23.20 -38.20
CA ARG A 607 13.76 23.69 -37.10
C ARG A 607 15.23 23.35 -37.43
N ILE A 608 16.09 24.32 -37.33
CA ILE A 608 17.53 24.18 -37.51
C ILE A 608 18.23 24.55 -36.20
N THR A 609 19.02 23.62 -35.69
CA THR A 609 19.94 23.84 -34.56
C THR A 609 21.37 23.76 -35.10
N ARG A 610 22.16 24.79 -34.87
CA ARG A 610 23.58 24.85 -35.26
C ARG A 610 24.44 25.10 -34.05
#